data_658d3199d06d0a4a6acde7195604e408
#
_entry.id   658d3199d06d0a4a6acde7195604e408
#
_cell.length_a   1.000
_cell.length_b   1.000
_cell.length_c   1.000
_cell.angle_alpha   90.00
_cell.angle_beta   90.00
_cell.angle_gamma   90.00
#
_symmetry.space_group_name_H-M   'P 1'
#
loop_
_entity.id
_entity.type
_entity.pdbx_description
1 polymer ?
#
loop_
_entity_poly.entity_id
_entity_poly.type
_entity_poly.pdbx_seq_one_letter_code
_entity_poly.pdbx_strand_id
1 'polypeptide(L)'
;MRRLLVPALALVAACGTRPDPQRLATAQTGAQRGEPGVVARRLLSESQFNDYGYPTADGRFLSTADPSTGDLAVRDLSTGALRRIGIKDSWASDAYTDRSIMSPDGRRIAFAWADEESRYSIRVVDSDGRNARVVYEDSAYYYVEVNGFAPDGRHVIVELDRTNGLFDYGWLDLDGGGMRFLFKNVPWVLGDVLFSPDGRYAAYNGSDEGPNVGPRDARILEIATGRTWPLLTWPSDESPNGWAPDGRAIVLSSDRGGTPGFWLLPVRDGRADGEARLLKPDAFNTSGVGVTRDGHLLYTVRSGAVYLYQATIDTSAGTVLGEPVRMDDRDVTRPLSALGVSRNGEWLVHNVPDRNKADWAQPVLTFRSLITGETRTVRTTLGRIYGRQHWSPDGTRVFTRGEDANRRAGVFVVDVATGKASTVLLRDTTTSSWVVPWNLGWTADGKEVIYHRYDRDSTLSTVAADPVTGATRVLASRMHARPQDVVGGLSPNGRLIAQVVPTEDRQGTALRLTDLAGSSARELLRVNMPDQLFTIDWAADGRHIYVVRANQADVANPARGSLRVDRVSVADGTTRTLHFAITGNYSPIAVHPDGRRIFFTAGYGANELWELAGWWSTMSAGASVSPTR
;
A
#
# COMPACT_ATOMS: atom_id res chain seq x y z
N MET A 1 -7.18 -26.47 67.35
CA MET A 1 -7.74 -27.55 66.49
C MET A 1 -8.35 -26.95 65.26
N ARG A 2 -7.93 -27.28 64.14
CA ARG A 2 -8.31 -27.23 62.73
C ARG A 2 -7.17 -26.76 61.85
N ARG A 3 -6.57 -27.75 61.25
CA ARG A 3 -5.56 -27.58 60.17
C ARG A 3 -6.27 -27.12 58.91
N LEU A 4 -5.79 -26.06 58.27
CA LEU A 4 -6.16 -25.69 56.92
C LEU A 4 -5.03 -26.15 55.98
N LEU A 5 -5.34 -27.04 55.10
CA LEU A 5 -4.54 -27.50 53.96
C LEU A 5 -4.53 -26.41 52.90
N VAL A 6 -3.36 -26.02 52.42
CA VAL A 6 -3.16 -25.21 51.23
C VAL A 6 -2.81 -26.18 50.08
N PRO A 7 -3.51 -26.17 48.96
CA PRO A 7 -3.06 -26.94 47.81
C PRO A 7 -1.98 -26.20 47.04
N ALA A 8 -0.90 -26.91 46.73
CA ALA A 8 0.18 -26.46 45.88
C ALA A 8 -0.32 -26.37 44.43
N LEU A 9 -0.23 -25.18 43.84
CA LEU A 9 -0.43 -24.97 42.40
C LEU A 9 0.85 -25.41 41.66
N ALA A 10 0.73 -26.48 40.87
CA ALA A 10 1.78 -26.91 39.95
C ALA A 10 1.80 -25.93 38.75
N LEU A 11 2.91 -25.23 38.55
CA LEU A 11 3.20 -24.50 37.30
C LEU A 11 3.48 -25.53 36.23
N VAL A 12 2.54 -25.68 35.29
CA VAL A 12 2.80 -26.36 34.02
C VAL A 12 3.38 -25.32 33.07
N ALA A 13 4.66 -25.44 32.77
CA ALA A 13 5.31 -24.70 31.71
C ALA A 13 4.73 -25.18 30.36
N ALA A 14 3.85 -24.41 29.77
CA ALA A 14 3.37 -24.66 28.42
C ALA A 14 4.44 -24.15 27.44
N CYS A 15 5.21 -25.06 26.85
CA CYS A 15 5.95 -24.84 25.63
C CYS A 15 4.93 -24.44 24.53
N GLY A 16 4.97 -23.19 24.13
CA GLY A 16 4.15 -22.67 23.05
C GLY A 16 4.58 -23.30 21.71
N THR A 17 3.83 -24.27 21.25
CA THR A 17 3.90 -24.74 19.87
C THR A 17 3.42 -23.62 18.95
N ARG A 18 4.22 -23.29 17.93
CA ARG A 18 3.84 -22.36 16.84
C ARG A 18 2.48 -22.79 16.30
N PRO A 19 1.50 -21.87 16.19
CA PRO A 19 0.22 -22.23 15.59
C PRO A 19 0.41 -22.57 14.11
N ASP A 20 -0.11 -23.73 13.73
CA ASP A 20 -0.16 -24.20 12.35
C ASP A 20 -1.03 -23.22 11.53
N PRO A 21 -0.50 -22.60 10.45
CA PRO A 21 -1.28 -21.68 9.61
C PRO A 21 -2.54 -22.31 9.01
N GLN A 22 -2.57 -23.64 8.84
CA GLN A 22 -3.76 -24.35 8.38
C GLN A 22 -4.89 -24.41 9.42
N ARG A 23 -4.60 -24.27 10.71
CA ARG A 23 -5.64 -24.21 11.76
C ARG A 23 -6.32 -22.84 11.86
N LEU A 24 -5.66 -21.76 11.42
CA LEU A 24 -6.27 -20.42 11.40
C LEU A 24 -7.31 -20.25 10.29
N ALA A 25 -7.25 -21.08 9.24
CA ALA A 25 -8.23 -21.09 8.16
C ALA A 25 -9.54 -21.84 8.51
N THR A 26 -9.57 -22.61 9.60
CA THR A 26 -10.72 -23.48 9.93
C THR A 26 -11.53 -23.10 11.17
N ALA A 27 -11.18 -22.04 11.88
CA ALA A 27 -11.78 -21.70 13.17
C ALA A 27 -12.70 -20.48 13.16
N GLN A 28 -13.62 -20.36 12.17
CA GLN A 28 -14.77 -19.45 12.28
C GLN A 28 -16.03 -20.14 11.78
N THR A 29 -16.86 -20.55 12.68
CA THR A 29 -18.14 -21.23 12.49
C THR A 29 -19.26 -20.23 12.24
N GLY A 30 -19.98 -20.46 11.18
CA GLY A 30 -21.10 -19.68 10.64
C GLY A 30 -20.96 -19.41 9.14
N ALA A 31 -19.90 -19.90 8.53
CA ALA A 31 -19.48 -19.61 7.18
C ALA A 31 -20.42 -20.19 6.12
N GLN A 32 -20.78 -19.38 5.16
CA GLN A 32 -21.28 -19.85 3.87
C GLN A 32 -20.29 -20.89 3.32
N ARG A 33 -20.78 -22.07 2.99
CA ARG A 33 -19.94 -23.12 2.39
C ARG A 33 -19.63 -22.72 0.96
N GLY A 34 -18.35 -22.70 0.59
CA GLY A 34 -17.91 -22.57 -0.79
C GLY A 34 -18.44 -23.71 -1.65
N GLU A 35 -18.26 -23.59 -2.96
CA GLU A 35 -18.73 -24.57 -3.91
C GLU A 35 -18.02 -25.93 -3.75
N PRO A 36 -18.77 -27.05 -3.76
CA PRO A 36 -18.16 -28.38 -3.69
C PRO A 36 -17.19 -28.63 -4.85
N GLY A 37 -16.01 -29.18 -4.55
CA GLY A 37 -14.97 -29.47 -5.54
C GLY A 37 -14.00 -28.31 -5.83
N VAL A 38 -14.24 -27.11 -5.29
CA VAL A 38 -13.30 -26.00 -5.37
C VAL A 38 -12.21 -26.16 -4.31
N VAL A 39 -10.96 -26.23 -4.76
CA VAL A 39 -9.79 -26.49 -3.89
C VAL A 39 -8.81 -25.33 -3.98
N ALA A 40 -8.38 -24.82 -2.83
CA ALA A 40 -7.32 -23.84 -2.72
C ALA A 40 -6.01 -24.52 -2.36
N ARG A 41 -4.93 -24.21 -3.11
CA ARG A 41 -3.59 -24.76 -2.88
C ARG A 41 -2.57 -23.64 -2.87
N ARG A 42 -1.68 -23.62 -1.87
CA ARG A 42 -0.54 -22.69 -1.85
C ARG A 42 0.53 -23.15 -2.82
N LEU A 43 0.96 -22.27 -3.71
CA LEU A 43 2.05 -22.51 -4.66
C LEU A 43 3.39 -22.02 -4.11
N LEU A 44 3.42 -20.78 -3.59
CA LEU A 44 4.62 -20.16 -3.05
C LEU A 44 4.33 -19.51 -1.70
N SER A 45 5.31 -19.62 -0.79
CA SER A 45 5.31 -18.90 0.49
C SER A 45 6.64 -18.17 0.60
N GLU A 46 6.64 -16.91 0.19
CA GLU A 46 7.84 -16.08 0.25
C GLU A 46 7.51 -14.66 0.70
N SER A 47 8.34 -14.13 1.59
CA SER A 47 8.34 -12.72 1.97
C SER A 47 8.76 -11.78 0.83
N GLN A 48 9.20 -12.35 -0.29
CA GLN A 48 9.76 -11.65 -1.46
C GLN A 48 8.86 -11.64 -2.68
N PHE A 49 7.63 -12.16 -2.55
CA PHE A 49 6.71 -12.13 -3.67
C PHE A 49 6.10 -10.73 -3.79
N ASN A 50 6.48 -10.03 -4.86
CA ASN A 50 5.83 -8.79 -5.24
C ASN A 50 4.63 -9.15 -6.12
N ASP A 51 3.43 -8.73 -5.72
CA ASP A 51 2.15 -9.08 -6.35
C ASP A 51 1.87 -8.31 -7.65
N TYR A 52 2.90 -7.74 -8.26
CA TYR A 52 2.79 -7.02 -9.53
C TYR A 52 3.15 -7.92 -10.72
N GLY A 53 2.15 -8.37 -11.44
CA GLY A 53 2.30 -9.12 -12.68
C GLY A 53 1.21 -10.15 -12.89
N TYR A 54 1.03 -10.56 -14.15
CA TYR A 54 0.09 -11.61 -14.53
C TYR A 54 0.86 -12.86 -14.94
N PRO A 55 0.33 -14.05 -14.61
CA PRO A 55 0.93 -15.29 -15.07
C PRO A 55 0.78 -15.44 -16.58
N THR A 56 1.68 -16.22 -17.18
CA THR A 56 1.47 -16.75 -18.52
C THR A 56 0.18 -17.57 -18.59
N ALA A 57 -0.39 -17.72 -19.79
CA ALA A 57 -1.65 -18.44 -19.95
C ALA A 57 -1.61 -19.90 -19.47
N ASP A 58 -0.44 -20.53 -19.44
CA ASP A 58 -0.21 -21.87 -18.88
C ASP A 58 0.02 -21.87 -17.37
N GLY A 59 0.03 -20.72 -16.73
CA GLY A 59 0.24 -20.56 -15.30
C GLY A 59 1.67 -20.85 -14.83
N ARG A 60 2.63 -20.97 -15.74
CA ARG A 60 4.00 -21.40 -15.38
C ARG A 60 4.92 -20.27 -14.97
N PHE A 61 4.85 -19.14 -15.65
CA PHE A 61 5.78 -18.04 -15.44
C PHE A 61 5.08 -16.77 -15.01
N LEU A 62 5.78 -15.97 -14.22
CA LEU A 62 5.37 -14.64 -13.76
C LEU A 62 6.55 -13.70 -13.83
N SER A 63 6.37 -12.51 -14.42
CA SER A 63 7.38 -11.44 -14.35
C SER A 63 7.27 -10.69 -13.02
N THR A 64 8.41 -10.25 -12.51
CA THR A 64 8.52 -9.56 -11.22
C THR A 64 9.77 -8.71 -11.18
N ALA A 65 9.94 -7.86 -10.17
CA ALA A 65 11.24 -7.28 -9.85
C ALA A 65 12.05 -8.25 -8.97
N ASP A 66 13.34 -8.37 -9.22
CA ASP A 66 14.28 -9.05 -8.32
C ASP A 66 14.48 -8.20 -7.06
N PRO A 67 14.07 -8.65 -5.88
CA PRO A 67 14.17 -7.85 -4.66
C PRO A 67 15.62 -7.53 -4.26
N SER A 68 16.60 -8.26 -4.78
CA SER A 68 18.02 -8.00 -4.47
C SER A 68 18.66 -6.91 -5.32
N THR A 69 18.08 -6.59 -6.47
CA THR A 69 18.64 -5.62 -7.42
C THR A 69 17.65 -4.55 -7.88
N GLY A 70 16.34 -4.77 -7.70
CA GLY A 70 15.28 -3.94 -8.25
C GLY A 70 15.11 -4.07 -9.76
N ASP A 71 15.77 -5.04 -10.38
CA ASP A 71 15.71 -5.25 -11.83
C ASP A 71 14.70 -6.32 -12.24
N LEU A 72 14.41 -6.40 -13.52
CA LEU A 72 13.44 -7.33 -14.07
C LEU A 72 13.86 -8.79 -13.88
N ALA A 73 12.93 -9.62 -13.45
CA ALA A 73 13.11 -11.06 -13.30
C ALA A 73 11.86 -11.84 -13.72
N VAL A 74 12.03 -13.13 -13.96
CA VAL A 74 10.95 -14.08 -14.22
C VAL A 74 11.01 -15.20 -13.19
N ARG A 75 9.88 -15.49 -12.58
CA ARG A 75 9.71 -16.61 -11.66
C ARG A 75 9.03 -17.78 -12.37
N ASP A 76 9.62 -18.96 -12.25
CA ASP A 76 8.99 -20.21 -12.63
C ASP A 76 8.13 -20.68 -11.44
N LEU A 77 6.82 -20.68 -11.60
CA LEU A 77 5.87 -21.02 -10.54
C LEU A 77 5.84 -22.51 -10.19
N SER A 78 6.35 -23.36 -11.08
CA SER A 78 6.43 -24.81 -10.84
C SER A 78 7.62 -25.21 -9.95
N THR A 79 8.72 -24.44 -10.01
CA THR A 79 9.96 -24.72 -9.27
C THR A 79 10.26 -23.68 -8.19
N GLY A 80 9.61 -22.51 -8.26
CA GLY A 80 9.92 -21.35 -7.43
C GLY A 80 11.19 -20.60 -7.86
N ALA A 81 11.89 -21.05 -8.90
CA ALA A 81 13.16 -20.46 -9.35
C ALA A 81 12.94 -19.03 -9.90
N LEU A 82 13.83 -18.10 -9.50
CA LEU A 82 13.88 -16.74 -10.01
C LEU A 82 15.03 -16.63 -11.01
N ARG A 83 14.73 -16.20 -12.23
CA ARG A 83 15.71 -15.92 -13.28
C ARG A 83 15.74 -14.44 -13.59
N ARG A 84 16.88 -13.81 -13.40
CA ARG A 84 17.11 -12.39 -13.75
C ARG A 84 17.07 -12.20 -15.27
N ILE A 85 16.42 -11.15 -15.70
CA ILE A 85 16.31 -10.72 -17.09
C ILE A 85 17.10 -9.42 -17.31
N GLY A 86 17.13 -8.57 -16.30
CA GLY A 86 17.81 -7.29 -16.36
C GLY A 86 19.32 -7.39 -16.17
N ILE A 87 19.98 -6.23 -16.15
CA ILE A 87 21.43 -6.07 -16.17
C ILE A 87 22.01 -5.58 -14.84
N LYS A 88 21.16 -5.21 -13.86
CA LYS A 88 21.64 -4.70 -12.57
C LYS A 88 22.10 -5.85 -11.66
N ASP A 89 23.24 -5.66 -11.02
CA ASP A 89 23.79 -6.62 -10.08
C ASP A 89 23.46 -6.29 -8.61
N SER A 90 23.01 -5.07 -8.33
CA SER A 90 22.72 -4.59 -6.99
C SER A 90 21.86 -3.32 -7.02
N TRP A 91 21.38 -2.91 -5.86
CA TRP A 91 20.78 -1.59 -5.62
C TRP A 91 21.86 -0.47 -5.55
N ALA A 92 22.73 -0.40 -6.55
CA ALA A 92 23.75 0.65 -6.62
C ALA A 92 23.19 2.00 -7.06
N SER A 93 21.99 2.01 -7.63
CA SER A 93 21.27 3.23 -8.05
C SER A 93 19.79 3.09 -7.81
N ASP A 94 19.07 4.22 -7.84
CA ASP A 94 17.60 4.29 -7.67
C ASP A 94 16.81 3.78 -8.89
N ALA A 95 17.46 3.44 -10.00
CA ALA A 95 16.76 2.87 -11.16
C ALA A 95 16.18 1.48 -10.83
N TYR A 96 14.94 1.23 -11.24
CA TYR A 96 14.28 -0.04 -10.95
C TYR A 96 13.15 -0.37 -11.94
N THR A 97 12.81 -1.66 -12.00
CA THR A 97 11.57 -2.15 -12.61
C THR A 97 10.44 -1.92 -11.62
N ASP A 98 9.45 -1.13 -12.02
CA ASP A 98 8.27 -0.93 -11.18
C ASP A 98 7.28 -2.06 -11.42
N ARG A 99 6.50 -1.99 -12.46
CA ARG A 99 5.53 -3.02 -12.81
C ARG A 99 5.87 -3.72 -14.10
N SER A 100 5.71 -5.04 -14.12
CA SER A 100 5.98 -5.86 -15.30
C SER A 100 4.87 -6.86 -15.54
N ILE A 101 4.55 -7.12 -16.81
CA ILE A 101 3.53 -8.08 -17.22
C ILE A 101 4.09 -8.91 -18.38
N MET A 102 3.96 -10.24 -18.28
CA MET A 102 4.29 -11.15 -19.38
C MET A 102 3.15 -11.23 -20.40
N SER A 103 3.53 -11.39 -21.67
CA SER A 103 2.57 -11.74 -22.71
C SER A 103 1.93 -13.11 -22.39
N PRO A 104 0.68 -13.35 -22.82
CA PRO A 104 -0.01 -14.61 -22.55
C PRO A 104 0.72 -15.85 -23.08
N ASP A 105 1.52 -15.70 -24.15
CA ASP A 105 2.35 -16.77 -24.73
C ASP A 105 3.71 -16.93 -24.04
N GLY A 106 4.04 -16.07 -23.06
CA GLY A 106 5.27 -16.10 -22.30
C GLY A 106 6.53 -15.64 -23.04
N ARG A 107 6.39 -15.05 -24.23
CA ARG A 107 7.54 -14.69 -25.07
C ARG A 107 8.10 -13.30 -24.79
N ARG A 108 7.25 -12.36 -24.35
CA ARG A 108 7.61 -10.96 -24.13
C ARG A 108 7.25 -10.51 -22.72
N ILE A 109 7.94 -9.51 -22.25
CA ILE A 109 7.64 -8.82 -21.00
C ILE A 109 7.55 -7.33 -21.32
N ALA A 110 6.41 -6.71 -21.01
CA ALA A 110 6.26 -5.27 -21.00
C ALA A 110 6.40 -4.77 -19.56
N PHE A 111 7.15 -3.70 -19.33
CA PHE A 111 7.41 -3.21 -17.99
C PHE A 111 7.61 -1.71 -17.95
N ALA A 112 7.27 -1.11 -16.81
CA ALA A 112 7.62 0.25 -16.48
C ALA A 112 9.02 0.27 -15.86
N TRP A 113 9.85 1.20 -16.32
CA TRP A 113 11.19 1.41 -15.83
C TRP A 113 11.33 2.84 -15.34
N ALA A 114 11.73 3.00 -14.08
CA ALA A 114 12.18 4.26 -13.53
C ALA A 114 13.72 4.35 -13.65
N ASP A 115 14.23 5.39 -14.28
CA ASP A 115 15.67 5.65 -14.32
C ASP A 115 16.15 6.37 -13.05
N GLU A 116 17.43 6.66 -12.97
CA GLU A 116 18.07 7.32 -11.83
C GLU A 116 17.53 8.74 -11.59
N GLU A 117 17.03 9.42 -12.61
CA GLU A 117 16.36 10.70 -12.49
C GLU A 117 14.85 10.55 -12.20
N SER A 118 14.40 9.31 -11.94
CA SER A 118 13.00 8.94 -11.77
C SER A 118 12.11 9.35 -12.96
N ARG A 119 12.67 9.32 -14.18
CA ARG A 119 11.88 9.39 -15.41
C ARG A 119 11.39 8.00 -15.73
N TYR A 120 10.14 7.92 -16.09
CA TYR A 120 9.52 6.65 -16.38
C TYR A 120 9.44 6.40 -17.88
N SER A 121 9.66 5.16 -18.29
CA SER A 121 9.48 4.68 -19.65
C SER A 121 8.78 3.33 -19.67
N ILE A 122 8.02 3.05 -20.72
CA ILE A 122 7.52 1.69 -21.00
C ILE A 122 8.53 1.00 -21.89
N ARG A 123 8.96 -0.16 -21.48
CA ARG A 123 9.93 -0.99 -22.17
C ARG A 123 9.36 -2.36 -22.48
N VAL A 124 9.90 -3.00 -23.50
CA VAL A 124 9.63 -4.39 -23.85
C VAL A 124 10.93 -5.14 -23.98
N VAL A 125 10.92 -6.40 -23.57
CA VAL A 125 12.05 -7.33 -23.70
C VAL A 125 11.50 -8.72 -23.99
N ASP A 126 12.26 -9.54 -24.73
CA ASP A 126 11.93 -10.96 -24.87
C ASP A 126 12.16 -11.67 -23.54
N SER A 127 11.39 -12.71 -23.25
CA SER A 127 11.48 -13.40 -21.96
C SER A 127 12.84 -14.04 -21.68
N ASP A 128 13.71 -14.18 -22.71
CA ASP A 128 15.12 -14.63 -22.57
C ASP A 128 16.11 -13.48 -22.27
N GLY A 129 15.64 -12.23 -22.23
CA GLY A 129 16.43 -11.02 -21.97
C GLY A 129 16.95 -10.31 -23.21
N ARG A 130 16.63 -10.81 -24.41
CA ARG A 130 17.05 -10.20 -25.68
C ARG A 130 16.07 -9.12 -26.13
N ASN A 131 16.52 -8.31 -27.11
CA ASN A 131 15.70 -7.31 -27.81
C ASN A 131 15.04 -6.28 -26.85
N ALA A 132 15.68 -5.97 -25.73
CA ALA A 132 15.22 -4.94 -24.82
C ALA A 132 15.22 -3.56 -25.50
N ARG A 133 14.09 -2.84 -25.44
CA ARG A 133 13.97 -1.50 -26.00
C ARG A 133 12.92 -0.65 -25.29
N VAL A 134 13.09 0.66 -25.36
CA VAL A 134 12.06 1.63 -24.99
C VAL A 134 10.98 1.63 -26.09
N VAL A 135 9.71 1.56 -25.68
CA VAL A 135 8.56 1.63 -26.58
C VAL A 135 7.84 2.96 -26.44
N TYR A 136 7.81 3.49 -25.22
CA TYR A 136 7.18 4.77 -24.94
C TYR A 136 7.92 5.52 -23.83
N GLU A 137 8.14 6.81 -24.05
CA GLU A 137 8.68 7.77 -23.09
C GLU A 137 8.12 9.15 -23.42
N ASP A 138 7.63 9.87 -22.41
CA ASP A 138 7.10 11.23 -22.58
C ASP A 138 7.21 11.99 -21.25
N SER A 139 7.95 13.08 -21.25
CA SER A 139 8.20 13.93 -20.07
C SER A 139 6.95 14.68 -19.56
N ALA A 140 5.83 14.64 -20.29
CA ALA A 140 4.55 15.17 -19.82
C ALA A 140 3.95 14.33 -18.67
N TYR A 141 4.46 13.13 -18.46
CA TYR A 141 4.01 12.21 -17.42
C TYR A 141 5.13 11.97 -16.40
N TYR A 142 4.79 12.05 -15.13
CA TYR A 142 5.75 11.81 -14.05
C TYR A 142 5.81 10.34 -13.64
N TYR A 143 4.79 9.54 -14.00
CA TYR A 143 4.71 8.13 -13.74
C TYR A 143 3.99 7.44 -14.90
N VAL A 144 4.44 6.25 -15.26
CA VAL A 144 3.77 5.39 -16.25
C VAL A 144 3.76 3.94 -15.76
N GLU A 145 2.71 3.20 -16.10
CA GLU A 145 2.51 1.84 -15.64
C GLU A 145 1.89 0.96 -16.74
N VAL A 146 2.19 -0.35 -16.72
CA VAL A 146 1.56 -1.34 -17.60
C VAL A 146 0.46 -2.03 -16.83
N ASN A 147 -0.81 -1.85 -17.25
CA ASN A 147 -1.99 -2.36 -16.54
C ASN A 147 -2.59 -3.64 -17.10
N GLY A 148 -2.27 -4.02 -18.34
CA GLY A 148 -2.79 -5.24 -18.95
C GLY A 148 -2.13 -5.57 -20.28
N PHE A 149 -1.88 -6.86 -20.52
CA PHE A 149 -1.37 -7.37 -21.79
C PHE A 149 -2.50 -7.98 -22.59
N ALA A 150 -2.67 -7.54 -23.85
CA ALA A 150 -3.72 -8.06 -24.72
C ALA A 150 -3.42 -9.50 -25.15
N PRO A 151 -4.46 -10.31 -25.45
CA PRO A 151 -4.29 -11.68 -25.90
C PRO A 151 -3.52 -11.85 -27.21
N ASP A 152 -3.43 -10.78 -28.02
CA ASP A 152 -2.68 -10.78 -29.27
C ASP A 152 -1.15 -10.79 -29.09
N GLY A 153 -0.66 -10.63 -27.85
CA GLY A 153 0.76 -10.61 -27.52
C GLY A 153 1.52 -9.41 -28.07
N ARG A 154 0.81 -8.38 -28.55
CA ARG A 154 1.37 -7.20 -29.21
C ARG A 154 1.02 -5.88 -28.53
N HIS A 155 -0.17 -5.79 -27.97
CA HIS A 155 -0.64 -4.55 -27.38
C HIS A 155 -0.73 -4.64 -25.86
N VAL A 156 -0.54 -3.50 -25.20
CA VAL A 156 -0.74 -3.34 -23.75
C VAL A 156 -1.63 -2.12 -23.48
N ILE A 157 -2.36 -2.16 -22.37
CA ILE A 157 -2.93 -0.94 -21.80
C ILE A 157 -1.91 -0.36 -20.82
N VAL A 158 -1.68 0.93 -20.95
CA VAL A 158 -0.77 1.70 -20.08
C VAL A 158 -1.52 2.82 -19.38
N GLU A 159 -1.15 3.07 -18.15
CA GLU A 159 -1.55 4.23 -17.36
C GLU A 159 -0.43 5.27 -17.40
N LEU A 160 -0.83 6.52 -17.57
CA LEU A 160 0.08 7.66 -17.73
C LEU A 160 -0.38 8.76 -16.77
N ASP A 161 0.37 8.96 -15.70
CA ASP A 161 0.02 9.88 -14.63
C ASP A 161 0.57 11.28 -14.91
N ARG A 162 -0.33 12.25 -14.89
CA ARG A 162 0.03 13.66 -15.00
C ARG A 162 0.32 14.27 -13.63
N THR A 163 1.24 15.20 -13.58
CA THR A 163 1.55 15.97 -12.36
C THR A 163 0.35 16.68 -11.76
N ASN A 164 -0.70 16.92 -12.56
CA ASN A 164 -1.93 17.53 -12.12
C ASN A 164 -2.95 16.55 -11.50
N GLY A 165 -2.59 15.27 -11.33
CA GLY A 165 -3.43 14.24 -10.73
C GLY A 165 -4.53 13.70 -11.63
N LEU A 166 -4.44 13.95 -12.92
CA LEU A 166 -5.26 13.31 -13.93
C LEU A 166 -4.47 12.18 -14.58
N PHE A 167 -5.20 11.23 -15.12
CA PHE A 167 -4.66 10.04 -15.75
C PHE A 167 -5.03 10.00 -17.22
N ASP A 168 -4.12 9.54 -18.04
CA ASP A 168 -4.40 9.14 -19.40
C ASP A 168 -4.22 7.61 -19.52
N TYR A 169 -5.03 6.96 -20.34
CA TYR A 169 -4.90 5.55 -20.61
C TYR A 169 -4.72 5.32 -22.10
N GLY A 170 -3.67 4.57 -22.44
CA GLY A 170 -3.29 4.30 -23.80
C GLY A 170 -3.34 2.81 -24.14
N TRP A 171 -3.75 2.53 -25.37
CA TRP A 171 -3.56 1.28 -26.07
C TRP A 171 -2.26 1.39 -26.85
N LEU A 172 -1.19 0.78 -26.36
CA LEU A 172 0.17 0.91 -26.89
C LEU A 172 0.53 -0.31 -27.72
N ASP A 173 0.95 -0.09 -28.98
CA ASP A 173 1.53 -1.10 -29.85
C ASP A 173 3.02 -1.30 -29.50
N LEU A 174 3.37 -2.47 -28.98
CA LEU A 174 4.75 -2.77 -28.59
C LEU A 174 5.71 -2.89 -29.77
N ASP A 175 5.25 -3.17 -30.99
CA ASP A 175 6.11 -3.32 -32.16
C ASP A 175 6.40 -1.98 -32.86
N GLY A 176 5.39 -1.13 -32.96
CA GLY A 176 5.48 0.16 -33.66
C GLY A 176 5.57 1.39 -32.75
N GLY A 177 5.39 1.25 -31.43
CA GLY A 177 5.36 2.40 -30.50
C GLY A 177 4.15 3.31 -30.66
N GLY A 178 3.18 2.92 -31.51
CA GLY A 178 1.96 3.72 -31.73
C GLY A 178 1.02 3.68 -30.53
N MET A 179 0.58 4.87 -30.06
CA MET A 179 -0.33 5.03 -28.94
C MET A 179 -1.70 5.50 -29.40
N ARG A 180 -2.75 4.73 -29.10
CA ARG A 180 -4.15 5.18 -29.21
C ARG A 180 -4.70 5.43 -27.81
N PHE A 181 -5.02 6.67 -27.50
CA PHE A 181 -5.61 6.98 -26.20
C PHE A 181 -7.03 6.44 -26.10
N LEU A 182 -7.28 5.69 -25.03
CA LEU A 182 -8.60 5.21 -24.63
C LEU A 182 -9.32 6.26 -23.79
N PHE A 183 -8.60 6.87 -22.87
CA PHE A 183 -9.09 7.94 -22.01
C PHE A 183 -8.03 9.03 -21.84
N LYS A 184 -8.47 10.28 -21.71
CA LYS A 184 -7.58 11.43 -21.45
C LYS A 184 -8.12 12.30 -20.33
N ASN A 185 -7.21 12.77 -19.48
CA ASN A 185 -7.52 13.71 -18.40
C ASN A 185 -8.63 13.22 -17.47
N VAL A 186 -8.67 11.91 -17.21
CA VAL A 186 -9.68 11.34 -16.31
C VAL A 186 -9.19 11.40 -14.86
N PRO A 187 -10.09 11.64 -13.88
CA PRO A 187 -9.72 11.76 -12.48
C PRO A 187 -9.75 10.41 -11.74
N TRP A 188 -9.82 9.29 -12.45
CA TRP A 188 -9.96 7.95 -11.87
C TRP A 188 -8.90 6.98 -12.39
N VAL A 189 -8.62 5.96 -11.60
CA VAL A 189 -7.64 4.90 -11.87
C VAL A 189 -8.36 3.63 -12.32
N LEU A 190 -7.90 3.03 -13.43
CA LEU A 190 -8.42 1.75 -13.92
C LEU A 190 -8.01 0.55 -13.05
N GLY A 191 -6.87 0.64 -12.36
CA GLY A 191 -6.26 -0.51 -11.71
C GLY A 191 -5.87 -1.59 -12.73
N ASP A 192 -5.95 -2.86 -12.30
CA ASP A 192 -5.64 -4.00 -13.15
C ASP A 192 -6.67 -4.15 -14.29
N VAL A 193 -6.17 -4.38 -15.50
CA VAL A 193 -7.00 -4.55 -16.70
C VAL A 193 -6.88 -5.97 -17.21
N LEU A 194 -7.97 -6.72 -17.10
CA LEU A 194 -8.05 -8.15 -17.41
C LEU A 194 -8.81 -8.38 -18.71
N PHE A 195 -8.12 -8.80 -19.74
CA PHE A 195 -8.73 -9.01 -21.07
C PHE A 195 -9.60 -10.27 -21.12
N SER A 196 -10.72 -10.19 -21.84
CA SER A 196 -11.45 -11.39 -22.28
C SER A 196 -10.56 -12.22 -23.22
N PRO A 197 -10.71 -13.55 -23.24
CA PRO A 197 -9.88 -14.43 -24.08
C PRO A 197 -9.91 -14.08 -25.58
N ASP A 198 -11.00 -13.50 -26.07
CA ASP A 198 -11.15 -13.03 -27.45
C ASP A 198 -10.61 -11.61 -27.70
N GLY A 199 -10.15 -10.92 -26.64
CA GLY A 199 -9.61 -9.56 -26.71
C GLY A 199 -10.63 -8.46 -27.01
N ARG A 200 -11.93 -8.75 -27.07
CA ARG A 200 -12.96 -7.75 -27.36
C ARG A 200 -13.25 -6.84 -26.18
N TYR A 201 -13.13 -7.37 -24.99
CA TYR A 201 -13.44 -6.69 -23.73
C TYR A 201 -12.27 -6.74 -22.75
N ALA A 202 -12.28 -5.80 -21.83
CA ALA A 202 -11.43 -5.84 -20.66
C ALA A 202 -12.27 -5.53 -19.42
N ALA A 203 -12.07 -6.31 -18.36
CA ALA A 203 -12.66 -6.07 -17.05
C ALA A 203 -11.66 -5.31 -16.19
N TYR A 204 -12.13 -4.31 -15.44
CA TYR A 204 -11.31 -3.50 -14.57
C TYR A 204 -12.09 -3.03 -13.35
N ASN A 205 -11.39 -2.55 -12.34
CA ASN A 205 -11.97 -1.95 -11.15
C ASN A 205 -11.97 -0.42 -11.32
N GLY A 206 -13.13 0.21 -11.23
CA GLY A 206 -13.21 1.65 -11.45
C GLY A 206 -14.46 2.28 -10.82
N SER A 207 -14.46 3.61 -10.74
CA SER A 207 -15.58 4.42 -10.29
C SER A 207 -15.84 5.54 -11.30
N ASP A 208 -17.09 5.88 -11.55
CA ASP A 208 -17.47 7.02 -12.40
C ASP A 208 -17.21 8.38 -11.73
N GLU A 209 -17.07 8.40 -10.40
CA GLU A 209 -16.99 9.62 -9.60
C GLU A 209 -15.56 10.10 -9.30
N GLY A 210 -14.54 9.33 -9.73
CA GLY A 210 -13.14 9.68 -9.54
C GLY A 210 -12.35 8.64 -8.72
N PRO A 211 -11.03 8.78 -8.60
CA PRO A 211 -10.21 7.88 -7.83
C PRO A 211 -10.60 7.95 -6.36
N ASN A 212 -10.91 6.78 -5.79
CA ASN A 212 -11.31 6.63 -4.39
C ASN A 212 -12.62 7.35 -4.00
N VAL A 213 -13.51 7.64 -4.95
CA VAL A 213 -14.85 8.18 -4.69
C VAL A 213 -15.88 7.10 -4.99
N GLY A 214 -16.76 6.80 -4.03
CA GLY A 214 -17.79 5.77 -4.14
C GLY A 214 -17.27 4.32 -4.01
N PRO A 215 -18.17 3.33 -4.04
CA PRO A 215 -17.79 1.93 -4.15
C PRO A 215 -17.05 1.70 -5.46
N ARG A 216 -16.06 0.81 -5.43
CA ARG A 216 -15.36 0.39 -6.65
C ARG A 216 -16.15 -0.73 -7.28
N ASP A 217 -16.68 -0.45 -8.47
CA ASP A 217 -17.43 -1.43 -9.23
C ASP A 217 -16.54 -2.17 -10.24
N ALA A 218 -16.83 -3.44 -10.46
CA ALA A 218 -16.32 -4.15 -11.61
C ALA A 218 -16.94 -3.57 -12.90
N ARG A 219 -16.10 -3.13 -13.83
CA ARG A 219 -16.51 -2.47 -15.06
C ARG A 219 -15.96 -3.20 -16.28
N ILE A 220 -16.61 -2.98 -17.42
CA ILE A 220 -16.17 -3.49 -18.73
C ILE A 220 -15.78 -2.30 -19.62
N LEU A 221 -14.68 -2.48 -20.33
CA LEU A 221 -14.21 -1.66 -21.44
C LEU A 221 -14.33 -2.47 -22.74
N GLU A 222 -15.03 -1.96 -23.74
CA GLU A 222 -15.02 -2.48 -25.10
C GLU A 222 -13.81 -1.87 -25.84
N ILE A 223 -12.85 -2.71 -26.20
CA ILE A 223 -11.55 -2.26 -26.73
C ILE A 223 -11.67 -1.50 -28.05
N ALA A 224 -12.55 -1.96 -28.94
CA ALA A 224 -12.71 -1.36 -30.27
C ALA A 224 -13.25 0.08 -30.21
N THR A 225 -14.19 0.34 -29.30
CA THR A 225 -14.93 1.60 -29.24
C THR A 225 -14.49 2.53 -28.11
N GLY A 226 -13.81 1.98 -27.09
CA GLY A 226 -13.51 2.70 -25.84
C GLY A 226 -14.72 2.89 -24.93
N ARG A 227 -15.87 2.29 -25.22
CA ARG A 227 -17.08 2.38 -24.39
C ARG A 227 -16.90 1.59 -23.12
N THR A 228 -17.42 2.14 -22.00
CA THR A 228 -17.41 1.49 -20.69
C THR A 228 -18.81 1.41 -20.09
N TRP A 229 -19.01 0.40 -19.24
CA TRP A 229 -20.22 0.26 -18.43
C TRP A 229 -19.93 -0.56 -17.17
N PRO A 230 -20.69 -0.34 -16.09
CA PRO A 230 -20.59 -1.19 -14.92
C PRO A 230 -21.04 -2.61 -15.26
N LEU A 231 -20.29 -3.60 -14.77
CA LEU A 231 -20.66 -5.00 -14.89
C LEU A 231 -21.73 -5.37 -13.87
N LEU A 232 -21.56 -4.82 -12.66
CA LEU A 232 -22.50 -4.92 -11.55
C LEU A 232 -22.58 -3.57 -10.85
N THR A 233 -23.75 -3.26 -10.26
CA THR A 233 -23.96 -2.10 -9.39
C THR A 233 -24.51 -2.60 -8.06
N TRP A 234 -23.61 -2.78 -7.09
CA TRP A 234 -23.95 -3.16 -5.72
C TRP A 234 -23.37 -2.16 -4.74
N PRO A 235 -23.89 -2.07 -3.52
CA PRO A 235 -23.28 -1.22 -2.50
C PRO A 235 -21.97 -1.78 -1.92
N SER A 236 -21.46 -2.91 -2.44
CA SER A 236 -20.22 -3.57 -2.06
C SER A 236 -19.07 -3.20 -3.01
N ASP A 237 -17.82 -3.28 -2.53
CA ASP A 237 -16.63 -3.17 -3.38
C ASP A 237 -16.44 -4.46 -4.19
N GLU A 238 -16.26 -4.34 -5.50
CA GLU A 238 -16.14 -5.46 -6.41
C GLU A 238 -14.91 -5.30 -7.31
N SER A 239 -14.04 -6.31 -7.32
CA SER A 239 -12.85 -6.31 -8.14
C SER A 239 -12.80 -7.54 -9.02
N PRO A 240 -12.64 -7.39 -10.36
CA PRO A 240 -12.41 -8.52 -11.24
C PRO A 240 -11.03 -9.15 -10.96
N ASN A 241 -10.97 -10.48 -11.00
CA ASN A 241 -9.75 -11.26 -10.78
C ASN A 241 -9.36 -12.10 -11.99
N GLY A 242 -10.22 -12.22 -12.99
CA GLY A 242 -9.92 -12.92 -14.24
C GLY A 242 -11.17 -13.39 -14.96
N TRP A 243 -11.03 -13.58 -16.26
CA TRP A 243 -12.04 -14.20 -17.11
C TRP A 243 -11.91 -15.70 -17.09
N ALA A 244 -13.03 -16.40 -17.14
CA ALA A 244 -13.04 -17.81 -17.45
C ALA A 244 -12.44 -18.05 -18.84
N PRO A 245 -11.76 -19.20 -19.09
CA PRO A 245 -11.07 -19.45 -20.37
C PRO A 245 -11.95 -19.40 -21.61
N ASP A 246 -13.25 -19.65 -21.48
CA ASP A 246 -14.24 -19.56 -22.58
C ASP A 246 -14.87 -18.17 -22.74
N GLY A 247 -14.49 -17.20 -21.88
CA GLY A 247 -15.02 -15.85 -21.89
C GLY A 247 -16.45 -15.70 -21.39
N ARG A 248 -17.06 -16.76 -20.82
CA ARG A 248 -18.47 -16.76 -20.40
C ARG A 248 -18.70 -16.44 -18.94
N ALA A 249 -17.65 -16.22 -18.17
CA ALA A 249 -17.75 -15.80 -16.78
C ALA A 249 -16.54 -14.97 -16.37
N ILE A 250 -16.70 -14.21 -15.27
CA ILE A 250 -15.64 -13.45 -14.60
C ILE A 250 -15.59 -13.88 -13.13
N VAL A 251 -14.40 -14.13 -12.61
CA VAL A 251 -14.18 -14.28 -11.17
C VAL A 251 -14.01 -12.89 -10.56
N LEU A 252 -14.77 -12.62 -9.50
CA LEU A 252 -14.77 -11.35 -8.77
C LEU A 252 -14.39 -11.59 -7.31
N SER A 253 -13.69 -10.63 -6.71
CA SER A 253 -13.67 -10.45 -5.25
C SER A 253 -14.85 -9.56 -4.88
N SER A 254 -15.62 -9.93 -3.86
CA SER A 254 -16.73 -9.11 -3.37
C SER A 254 -17.07 -9.47 -1.92
N ASP A 255 -17.48 -8.48 -1.13
CA ASP A 255 -17.97 -8.66 0.24
C ASP A 255 -19.50 -8.68 0.33
N ARG A 256 -20.21 -8.86 -0.79
CA ARG A 256 -21.68 -8.95 -0.88
C ARG A 256 -22.33 -9.98 0.02
N GLY A 257 -21.58 -11.01 0.43
CA GLY A 257 -22.01 -12.02 1.38
C GLY A 257 -21.80 -11.65 2.85
N GLY A 258 -21.41 -10.41 3.14
CA GLY A 258 -21.07 -9.91 4.47
C GLY A 258 -19.60 -10.13 4.83
N THR A 259 -18.91 -11.04 4.15
CA THR A 259 -17.45 -11.26 4.25
C THR A 259 -16.84 -11.35 2.85
N PRO A 260 -15.59 -10.90 2.66
CA PRO A 260 -14.91 -11.03 1.37
C PRO A 260 -14.84 -12.47 0.89
N GLY A 261 -15.19 -12.68 -0.37
CA GLY A 261 -15.16 -13.99 -1.02
C GLY A 261 -14.82 -13.88 -2.50
N PHE A 262 -14.45 -15.01 -3.12
CA PHE A 262 -14.38 -15.10 -4.58
C PHE A 262 -15.72 -15.57 -5.12
N TRP A 263 -16.21 -14.85 -6.11
CA TRP A 263 -17.51 -15.06 -6.75
C TRP A 263 -17.35 -15.27 -8.25
N LEU A 264 -18.16 -16.11 -8.83
CA LEU A 264 -18.22 -16.34 -10.27
C LEU A 264 -19.47 -15.71 -10.83
N LEU A 265 -19.32 -14.77 -11.74
CA LEU A 265 -20.40 -14.08 -12.44
C LEU A 265 -20.47 -14.55 -13.89
N PRO A 266 -21.57 -15.18 -14.34
CA PRO A 266 -21.80 -15.45 -15.75
C PRO A 266 -21.87 -14.15 -16.56
N VAL A 267 -21.23 -14.13 -17.74
CA VAL A 267 -21.23 -12.97 -18.63
C VAL A 267 -21.45 -13.40 -20.09
N ARG A 268 -22.10 -12.52 -20.84
CA ARG A 268 -22.29 -12.65 -22.28
C ARG A 268 -22.12 -11.29 -22.94
N ASP A 269 -21.30 -11.20 -23.97
CA ASP A 269 -21.01 -9.96 -24.70
C ASP A 269 -20.64 -8.79 -23.75
N GLY A 270 -19.82 -9.09 -22.73
CA GLY A 270 -19.37 -8.12 -21.75
C GLY A 270 -20.44 -7.64 -20.75
N ARG A 271 -21.57 -8.33 -20.63
CA ARG A 271 -22.66 -8.01 -19.69
C ARG A 271 -22.94 -9.18 -18.77
N ALA A 272 -23.40 -8.91 -17.56
CA ALA A 272 -23.85 -9.96 -16.66
C ALA A 272 -25.00 -10.76 -17.29
N ASP A 273 -24.90 -12.10 -17.25
CA ASP A 273 -25.86 -13.06 -17.82
C ASP A 273 -26.30 -14.07 -16.76
N GLY A 274 -26.64 -13.60 -15.59
CA GLY A 274 -27.07 -14.41 -14.45
C GLY A 274 -26.60 -13.87 -13.10
N GLU A 275 -26.89 -14.63 -12.05
CA GLU A 275 -26.50 -14.30 -10.68
C GLU A 275 -25.08 -14.76 -10.37
N ALA A 276 -24.38 -13.96 -9.55
CA ALA A 276 -23.05 -14.33 -9.07
C ALA A 276 -23.15 -15.46 -8.03
N ARG A 277 -22.26 -16.45 -8.14
CA ARG A 277 -22.20 -17.64 -7.30
C ARG A 277 -20.91 -17.64 -6.47
N LEU A 278 -20.99 -17.93 -5.17
CA LEU A 278 -19.83 -17.97 -4.28
C LEU A 278 -18.96 -19.20 -4.58
N LEU A 279 -17.71 -18.96 -4.96
CA LEU A 279 -16.70 -20.00 -5.17
C LEU A 279 -15.95 -20.34 -3.88
N LYS A 280 -15.46 -19.31 -3.20
CA LYS A 280 -14.67 -19.46 -1.98
C LYS A 280 -15.02 -18.33 -1.01
N PRO A 281 -15.51 -18.66 0.21
CA PRO A 281 -15.64 -17.69 1.28
C PRO A 281 -14.26 -17.31 1.87
N ASP A 282 -14.26 -16.32 2.74
CA ASP A 282 -13.10 -15.92 3.55
C ASP A 282 -11.84 -15.58 2.71
N ALA A 283 -12.05 -14.80 1.64
CA ALA A 283 -10.97 -14.29 0.81
C ALA A 283 -10.38 -12.98 1.37
N PHE A 284 -10.08 -12.96 2.66
CA PHE A 284 -9.47 -11.80 3.31
C PHE A 284 -8.02 -11.60 2.86
N ASN A 285 -7.61 -10.34 2.69
CA ASN A 285 -6.26 -9.98 2.29
C ASN A 285 -5.78 -10.68 1.01
N THR A 286 -6.70 -10.94 0.08
CA THR A 286 -6.40 -11.57 -1.20
C THR A 286 -6.46 -10.55 -2.33
N SER A 287 -5.64 -10.77 -3.36
CA SER A 287 -5.72 -10.06 -4.63
C SER A 287 -5.58 -11.07 -5.76
N GLY A 288 -6.46 -10.98 -6.77
CA GLY A 288 -6.36 -11.83 -7.95
C GLY A 288 -5.11 -11.49 -8.76
N VAL A 289 -4.45 -12.52 -9.28
CA VAL A 289 -3.28 -12.41 -10.15
C VAL A 289 -3.63 -12.79 -11.59
N GLY A 290 -4.71 -13.53 -11.79
CA GLY A 290 -5.21 -13.90 -13.10
C GLY A 290 -5.74 -15.34 -13.17
N VAL A 291 -6.33 -15.69 -14.30
CA VAL A 291 -6.85 -17.05 -14.55
C VAL A 291 -6.02 -17.70 -15.66
N THR A 292 -5.58 -18.94 -15.41
CA THR A 292 -4.84 -19.74 -16.39
C THR A 292 -5.78 -20.32 -17.44
N ARG A 293 -5.22 -20.81 -18.56
CA ARG A 293 -5.99 -21.48 -19.63
C ARG A 293 -6.78 -22.69 -19.15
N ASP A 294 -6.26 -23.37 -18.10
CA ASP A 294 -6.92 -24.53 -17.50
C ASP A 294 -7.97 -24.14 -16.45
N GLY A 295 -8.27 -22.85 -16.32
CA GLY A 295 -9.31 -22.34 -15.42
C GLY A 295 -8.89 -22.30 -13.94
N HIS A 296 -7.61 -22.20 -13.65
CA HIS A 296 -7.14 -21.98 -12.28
C HIS A 296 -7.00 -20.49 -12.00
N LEU A 297 -7.65 -20.00 -10.94
CA LEU A 297 -7.42 -18.64 -10.45
C LEU A 297 -6.15 -18.63 -9.61
N LEU A 298 -5.18 -17.84 -10.02
CA LEU A 298 -4.03 -17.48 -9.19
C LEU A 298 -4.35 -16.22 -8.39
N TYR A 299 -4.04 -16.25 -7.11
CA TYR A 299 -4.28 -15.11 -6.22
C TYR A 299 -3.23 -15.05 -5.12
N THR A 300 -2.94 -13.85 -4.68
CA THR A 300 -2.07 -13.64 -3.52
C THR A 300 -2.88 -13.64 -2.24
N VAL A 301 -2.27 -14.11 -1.17
CA VAL A 301 -2.76 -13.97 0.20
C VAL A 301 -1.67 -13.25 0.99
N ARG A 302 -1.99 -12.09 1.53
CA ARG A 302 -1.09 -11.42 2.45
C ARG A 302 -1.20 -12.08 3.81
N SER A 303 -0.17 -12.82 4.17
CA SER A 303 0.01 -13.48 5.47
C SER A 303 1.07 -12.77 6.31
N GLY A 304 1.28 -13.26 7.54
CA GLY A 304 2.23 -12.68 8.47
C GLY A 304 1.56 -11.78 9.50
N ALA A 305 2.36 -11.22 10.37
CA ALA A 305 1.89 -10.38 11.46
C ALA A 305 2.81 -9.19 11.70
N VAL A 306 2.22 -8.04 11.92
CA VAL A 306 2.90 -6.81 12.32
C VAL A 306 2.38 -6.43 13.70
N TYR A 307 3.29 -6.15 14.60
CA TYR A 307 2.98 -5.85 16.00
C TYR A 307 3.48 -4.46 16.39
N LEU A 308 2.80 -3.88 17.36
CA LEU A 308 3.24 -2.65 18.00
C LEU A 308 4.28 -2.96 19.07
N TYR A 309 5.42 -2.28 19.02
CA TYR A 309 6.52 -2.41 19.96
C TYR A 309 6.85 -1.10 20.65
N GLN A 310 7.38 -1.22 21.86
CA GLN A 310 8.06 -0.16 22.58
C GLN A 310 9.51 -0.57 22.81
N ALA A 311 10.44 0.30 22.43
CA ALA A 311 11.85 0.19 22.85
C ALA A 311 12.19 1.28 23.86
N THR A 312 13.09 0.94 24.79
CA THR A 312 13.69 1.89 25.72
C THR A 312 15.09 2.24 25.25
N ILE A 313 15.44 3.51 25.29
CA ILE A 313 16.75 4.02 24.84
C ILE A 313 17.47 4.75 25.97
N ASP A 314 18.76 4.52 26.07
CA ASP A 314 19.68 5.37 26.83
C ASP A 314 20.05 6.58 25.98
N THR A 315 19.50 7.75 26.32
CA THR A 315 19.71 8.98 25.55
C THR A 315 21.14 9.51 25.67
N SER A 316 21.87 9.15 26.75
CA SER A 316 23.26 9.55 26.97
C SER A 316 24.22 8.68 26.14
N ALA A 317 24.05 7.36 26.20
CA ALA A 317 24.84 6.41 25.43
C ALA A 317 24.42 6.33 23.98
N GLY A 318 23.15 6.67 23.65
CA GLY A 318 22.57 6.53 22.34
C GLY A 318 22.40 5.05 21.93
N THR A 319 21.99 4.21 22.88
CA THR A 319 21.83 2.78 22.70
C THR A 319 20.42 2.32 23.10
N VAL A 320 19.97 1.20 22.56
CA VAL A 320 18.73 0.53 22.96
C VAL A 320 19.00 -0.25 24.25
N LEU A 321 18.13 -0.12 25.25
CA LEU A 321 18.17 -0.83 26.50
C LEU A 321 17.26 -2.06 26.48
N GLY A 322 17.87 -3.22 26.46
CA GLY A 322 17.15 -4.50 26.40
C GLY A 322 16.43 -4.75 25.08
N GLU A 323 15.59 -5.76 25.07
CA GLU A 323 14.77 -6.12 23.91
C GLU A 323 13.52 -5.24 23.85
N PRO A 324 13.08 -4.83 22.64
CA PRO A 324 11.80 -4.16 22.48
C PRO A 324 10.63 -5.02 22.98
N VAL A 325 9.71 -4.39 23.69
CA VAL A 325 8.55 -5.05 24.29
C VAL A 325 7.36 -4.93 23.37
N ARG A 326 6.73 -6.06 23.05
CA ARG A 326 5.46 -6.09 22.31
C ARG A 326 4.34 -5.51 23.19
N MET A 327 3.55 -4.61 22.61
CA MET A 327 2.53 -3.86 23.34
C MET A 327 1.11 -4.37 23.12
N ASP A 328 0.87 -5.15 22.08
CA ASP A 328 -0.45 -5.68 21.74
C ASP A 328 -0.42 -7.19 21.57
N ASP A 329 -1.57 -7.84 21.86
CA ASP A 329 -1.75 -9.28 21.70
C ASP A 329 -2.44 -9.64 20.37
N ARG A 330 -2.74 -8.64 19.55
CA ARG A 330 -3.46 -8.84 18.30
C ARG A 330 -2.48 -9.01 17.15
N ASP A 331 -2.66 -10.08 16.40
CA ASP A 331 -1.99 -10.26 15.12
C ASP A 331 -2.61 -9.30 14.10
N VAL A 332 -1.84 -8.34 13.60
CA VAL A 332 -2.25 -7.43 12.55
C VAL A 332 -1.50 -7.83 11.29
N THR A 333 -2.22 -8.26 10.29
CA THR A 333 -1.62 -8.70 9.00
C THR A 333 -1.17 -7.53 8.12
N ARG A 334 -1.43 -6.30 8.55
CA ARG A 334 -1.05 -5.08 7.83
C ARG A 334 -0.36 -4.09 8.78
N PRO A 335 0.64 -3.33 8.29
CA PRO A 335 1.30 -2.31 9.09
C PRO A 335 0.27 -1.31 9.62
N LEU A 336 0.40 -0.97 10.89
CA LEU A 336 -0.31 0.17 11.44
C LEU A 336 0.20 1.42 10.73
N SER A 337 -0.64 2.10 9.99
CA SER A 337 -0.24 3.23 9.14
C SER A 337 -0.06 4.54 9.92
N ALA A 338 -0.39 4.52 11.22
CA ALA A 338 -0.54 5.74 11.97
C ALA A 338 -0.10 5.54 13.42
N LEU A 339 1.00 6.18 13.80
CA LEU A 339 1.42 6.29 15.18
C LEU A 339 1.55 7.77 15.56
N GLY A 340 1.13 8.11 16.79
CA GLY A 340 1.36 9.42 17.36
C GLY A 340 1.25 9.38 18.88
N VAL A 341 2.23 9.97 19.58
CA VAL A 341 2.21 10.10 21.02
C VAL A 341 1.72 11.50 21.39
N SER A 342 0.84 11.59 22.38
CA SER A 342 0.38 12.88 22.90
C SER A 342 1.53 13.67 23.56
N ARG A 343 1.44 15.00 23.52
CA ARG A 343 2.53 15.87 24.04
C ARG A 343 2.81 15.68 25.53
N ASN A 344 1.79 15.30 26.31
CA ASN A 344 1.96 14.96 27.73
C ASN A 344 2.51 13.53 27.96
N GLY A 345 2.66 12.73 26.91
CA GLY A 345 3.17 11.36 26.98
C GLY A 345 2.18 10.33 27.54
N GLU A 346 0.92 10.68 27.74
CA GLU A 346 -0.06 9.76 28.35
C GLU A 346 -0.73 8.82 27.37
N TRP A 347 -0.81 9.23 26.09
CA TRP A 347 -1.57 8.51 25.08
C TRP A 347 -0.78 8.22 23.82
N LEU A 348 -0.90 6.99 23.34
CA LEU A 348 -0.51 6.58 22.01
C LEU A 348 -1.77 6.39 21.16
N VAL A 349 -1.85 7.09 20.02
CA VAL A 349 -2.88 6.83 19.02
C VAL A 349 -2.33 5.97 17.91
N HIS A 350 -3.13 5.00 17.46
CA HIS A 350 -2.83 4.19 16.30
C HIS A 350 -4.12 3.74 15.61
N ASN A 351 -4.00 3.35 14.36
CA ASN A 351 -5.08 2.76 13.58
C ASN A 351 -4.89 1.23 13.57
N VAL A 352 -5.91 0.48 13.94
CA VAL A 352 -5.93 -0.98 13.84
C VAL A 352 -6.89 -1.37 12.74
N PRO A 353 -6.42 -1.97 11.63
CA PRO A 353 -7.31 -2.49 10.60
C PRO A 353 -8.23 -3.58 11.17
N ASP A 354 -9.52 -3.52 10.85
CA ASP A 354 -10.46 -4.58 11.19
C ASP A 354 -10.22 -5.78 10.27
N ARG A 355 -9.97 -6.96 10.85
CA ARG A 355 -9.74 -8.21 10.10
C ARG A 355 -10.93 -8.63 9.24
N ASN A 356 -12.13 -8.21 9.63
CA ASN A 356 -13.39 -8.63 9.00
C ASN A 356 -13.81 -7.72 7.85
N LYS A 357 -12.98 -6.73 7.46
CA LYS A 357 -13.26 -5.84 6.34
C LYS A 357 -12.13 -5.85 5.34
N ALA A 358 -12.49 -5.92 4.07
CA ALA A 358 -11.55 -5.84 2.96
C ALA A 358 -10.80 -4.50 2.94
N ASP A 359 -11.40 -3.46 3.54
CA ASP A 359 -10.85 -2.12 3.60
C ASP A 359 -9.84 -1.97 4.75
N TRP A 360 -8.57 -1.73 4.41
CA TRP A 360 -7.47 -1.55 5.35
C TRP A 360 -7.51 -0.20 6.11
N ALA A 361 -8.29 0.75 5.62
CA ALA A 361 -8.37 2.11 6.16
C ALA A 361 -9.68 2.30 6.93
N GLN A 362 -9.72 1.83 8.16
CA GLN A 362 -10.91 1.96 9.00
C GLN A 362 -11.09 3.38 9.55
N PRO A 363 -12.34 3.88 9.68
CA PRO A 363 -12.61 5.17 10.31
C PRO A 363 -12.55 5.12 11.84
N VAL A 364 -11.61 4.33 12.37
CA VAL A 364 -11.51 4.05 13.81
C VAL A 364 -10.10 4.38 14.30
N LEU A 365 -9.99 5.20 15.33
CA LEU A 365 -8.76 5.46 16.05
C LEU A 365 -8.74 4.68 17.37
N THR A 366 -7.65 4.02 17.65
CA THR A 366 -7.40 3.35 18.92
C THR A 366 -6.41 4.20 19.73
N PHE A 367 -6.80 4.54 20.93
CA PHE A 367 -6.00 5.27 21.91
C PHE A 367 -5.59 4.31 23.02
N ARG A 368 -4.29 4.18 23.24
CA ARG A 368 -3.73 3.38 24.33
C ARG A 368 -3.12 4.30 25.37
N SER A 369 -3.54 4.15 26.63
CA SER A 369 -2.90 4.81 27.75
C SER A 369 -1.50 4.21 27.96
N LEU A 370 -0.48 5.05 27.96
CA LEU A 370 0.89 4.67 28.24
C LEU A 370 1.18 4.60 29.75
N ILE A 371 0.20 4.95 30.59
CA ILE A 371 0.25 4.87 32.05
C ILE A 371 -0.43 3.58 32.52
N THR A 372 -1.69 3.34 32.12
CA THR A 372 -2.49 2.21 32.61
C THR A 372 -2.48 1.00 31.67
N GLY A 373 -2.08 1.18 30.41
CA GLY A 373 -2.18 0.16 29.37
C GLY A 373 -3.58 -0.01 28.78
N GLU A 374 -4.59 0.66 29.33
CA GLU A 374 -5.96 0.59 28.82
C GLU A 374 -6.07 1.11 27.40
N THR A 375 -6.95 0.48 26.62
CA THR A 375 -7.23 0.89 25.26
C THR A 375 -8.67 1.36 25.10
N ARG A 376 -8.83 2.44 24.35
CA ARG A 376 -10.13 2.99 23.98
C ARG A 376 -10.20 3.16 22.47
N THR A 377 -11.29 2.75 21.87
CA THR A 377 -11.54 2.85 20.43
C THR A 377 -12.58 3.90 20.14
N VAL A 378 -12.30 4.81 19.24
CA VAL A 378 -13.19 5.89 18.84
C VAL A 378 -13.48 5.79 17.35
N ARG A 379 -14.75 5.58 17.00
CA ARG A 379 -15.20 5.64 15.60
C ARG A 379 -15.30 7.11 15.18
N THR A 380 -14.67 7.44 14.08
CA THR A 380 -14.73 8.80 13.54
C THR A 380 -15.87 8.97 12.53
N THR A 381 -16.17 10.21 12.18
CA THR A 381 -17.11 10.54 11.10
C THR A 381 -16.48 10.48 9.70
N LEU A 382 -15.21 10.08 9.59
CA LEU A 382 -14.52 9.87 8.34
C LEU A 382 -14.94 8.55 7.69
N GLY A 383 -14.83 8.44 6.37
CA GLY A 383 -14.93 7.19 5.64
C GLY A 383 -13.68 6.33 5.81
N ARG A 384 -12.50 6.98 5.78
CA ARG A 384 -11.19 6.34 5.96
C ARG A 384 -10.22 7.23 6.71
N ILE A 385 -9.25 6.60 7.40
CA ILE A 385 -8.12 7.28 8.05
C ILE A 385 -6.84 6.62 7.58
N TYR A 386 -5.88 7.43 7.17
CA TYR A 386 -4.55 6.96 6.80
C TYR A 386 -3.49 8.04 7.07
N GLY A 387 -2.19 7.65 7.04
CA GLY A 387 -1.09 8.55 7.35
C GLY A 387 -0.87 8.76 8.84
N ARG A 388 0.11 9.60 9.16
CA ARG A 388 0.54 9.88 10.53
C ARG A 388 -0.52 10.67 11.29
N GLN A 389 -0.60 10.41 12.60
CA GLN A 389 -1.52 11.07 13.52
C GLN A 389 -0.75 12.12 14.35
N HIS A 390 -1.13 13.38 14.25
CA HIS A 390 -0.50 14.47 15.02
C HIS A 390 -1.46 15.02 16.07
N TRP A 391 -1.09 14.84 17.32
CA TRP A 391 -1.85 15.37 18.44
C TRP A 391 -1.77 16.89 18.52
N SER A 392 -2.90 17.53 18.81
CA SER A 392 -2.88 18.93 19.23
C SER A 392 -2.12 19.11 20.54
N PRO A 393 -1.54 20.29 20.78
CA PRO A 393 -0.79 20.54 22.01
C PRO A 393 -1.58 20.31 23.31
N ASP A 394 -2.89 20.55 23.28
CA ASP A 394 -3.81 20.35 24.40
C ASP A 394 -4.29 18.90 24.57
N GLY A 395 -3.93 18.00 23.65
CA GLY A 395 -4.30 16.58 23.67
C GLY A 395 -5.77 16.28 23.40
N THR A 396 -6.55 17.25 22.90
CA THR A 396 -7.99 17.09 22.65
C THR A 396 -8.32 16.70 21.22
N ARG A 397 -7.40 16.92 20.28
CA ARG A 397 -7.61 16.71 18.85
C ARG A 397 -6.44 15.98 18.19
N VAL A 398 -6.73 15.32 17.08
CA VAL A 398 -5.73 14.64 16.23
C VAL A 398 -5.87 15.18 14.80
N PHE A 399 -4.76 15.66 14.22
CA PHE A 399 -4.67 16.06 12.83
C PHE A 399 -4.22 14.86 11.98
N THR A 400 -4.98 14.52 10.95
CA THR A 400 -4.81 13.31 10.16
C THR A 400 -5.15 13.54 8.70
N ARG A 401 -4.76 12.57 7.88
CA ARG A 401 -5.27 12.38 6.52
C ARG A 401 -6.35 11.32 6.50
N GLY A 402 -7.23 11.43 5.53
CA GLY A 402 -8.30 10.48 5.37
C GLY A 402 -9.22 10.82 4.20
N GLU A 403 -10.36 10.20 4.23
CA GLU A 403 -11.49 10.47 3.34
C GLU A 403 -12.71 10.82 4.19
N ASP A 404 -13.53 11.74 3.71
CA ASP A 404 -14.83 12.01 4.34
C ASP A 404 -15.84 10.86 4.09
N ALA A 405 -17.06 11.00 4.60
CA ALA A 405 -18.12 10.01 4.40
C ALA A 405 -18.50 9.81 2.92
N ASN A 406 -18.18 10.76 2.06
CA ASN A 406 -18.40 10.69 0.61
C ASN A 406 -17.12 10.23 -0.14
N ARG A 407 -16.15 9.67 0.57
CA ARG A 407 -14.86 9.21 0.04
C ARG A 407 -13.99 10.30 -0.63
N ARG A 408 -14.21 11.56 -0.32
CA ARG A 408 -13.35 12.64 -0.79
C ARG A 408 -12.11 12.72 0.09
N ALA A 409 -10.95 12.57 -0.53
CA ALA A 409 -9.67 12.63 0.17
C ALA A 409 -9.39 14.04 0.72
N GLY A 410 -8.72 14.12 1.86
CA GLY A 410 -8.38 15.39 2.49
C GLY A 410 -7.53 15.28 3.74
N VAL A 411 -7.36 16.43 4.41
CA VAL A 411 -6.80 16.53 5.75
C VAL A 411 -7.88 17.02 6.72
N PHE A 412 -7.87 16.42 7.91
CA PHE A 412 -8.94 16.55 8.88
C PHE A 412 -8.38 16.71 10.29
N VAL A 413 -9.16 17.36 11.12
CA VAL A 413 -8.94 17.39 12.57
C VAL A 413 -10.06 16.61 13.24
N VAL A 414 -9.70 15.60 14.01
CA VAL A 414 -10.62 14.70 14.71
C VAL A 414 -10.62 15.02 16.19
N ASP A 415 -11.78 15.28 16.78
CA ASP A 415 -11.97 15.38 18.22
C ASP A 415 -11.81 14.01 18.87
N VAL A 416 -10.92 13.90 19.83
CA VAL A 416 -10.52 12.62 20.46
C VAL A 416 -11.62 12.02 21.32
N ALA A 417 -12.48 12.85 21.90
CA ALA A 417 -13.56 12.37 22.78
C ALA A 417 -14.74 11.81 21.98
N THR A 418 -15.11 12.49 20.88
CA THR A 418 -16.33 12.22 20.13
C THR A 418 -16.11 11.52 18.81
N GLY A 419 -14.91 11.56 18.24
CA GLY A 419 -14.60 11.07 16.91
C GLY A 419 -15.12 11.99 15.78
N LYS A 420 -15.70 13.14 16.11
CA LYS A 420 -16.18 14.10 15.11
C LYS A 420 -14.98 14.68 14.37
N ALA A 421 -14.99 14.54 13.05
CA ALA A 421 -13.98 15.13 12.19
C ALA A 421 -14.45 16.47 11.63
N SER A 422 -13.53 17.45 11.64
CA SER A 422 -13.67 18.73 10.95
C SER A 422 -12.73 18.74 9.75
N THR A 423 -13.25 19.16 8.61
CA THR A 423 -12.47 19.27 7.38
C THR A 423 -11.55 20.48 7.44
N VAL A 424 -10.26 20.30 7.20
CA VAL A 424 -9.28 21.38 7.02
C VAL A 424 -9.15 21.70 5.53
N LEU A 425 -8.99 20.67 4.70
CA LEU A 425 -8.94 20.76 3.25
C LEU A 425 -9.46 19.48 2.63
N LEU A 426 -10.33 19.59 1.65
CA LEU A 426 -10.67 18.49 0.75
C LEU A 426 -9.89 18.64 -0.55
N ARG A 427 -9.54 17.49 -1.13
CA ARG A 427 -9.04 17.44 -2.49
C ARG A 427 -10.09 17.98 -3.43
N ASP A 428 -9.75 19.00 -4.17
CA ASP A 428 -10.58 19.52 -5.24
C ASP A 428 -10.16 18.83 -6.55
N THR A 429 -10.99 17.93 -7.02
CA THR A 429 -10.75 17.21 -8.29
C THR A 429 -10.87 18.13 -9.50
N THR A 430 -11.56 19.25 -9.37
CA THR A 430 -11.72 20.23 -10.46
C THR A 430 -10.50 21.12 -10.62
N THR A 431 -9.82 21.41 -9.52
CA THR A 431 -8.60 22.21 -9.49
C THR A 431 -7.33 21.38 -9.44
N SER A 432 -7.45 20.04 -9.34
CA SER A 432 -6.37 19.05 -9.27
C SER A 432 -5.22 19.38 -8.30
N SER A 433 -5.49 20.06 -7.23
CA SER A 433 -4.54 20.16 -6.13
C SER A 433 -4.45 18.79 -5.46
N TRP A 434 -3.32 18.11 -5.61
CA TRP A 434 -3.00 16.97 -4.78
C TRP A 434 -2.69 17.52 -3.38
N VAL A 435 -3.51 17.17 -2.41
CA VAL A 435 -3.05 17.27 -1.03
C VAL A 435 -1.98 16.22 -0.87
N VAL A 436 -0.72 16.66 -0.92
CA VAL A 436 0.39 15.76 -0.65
C VAL A 436 0.15 15.16 0.73
N PRO A 437 0.23 13.86 0.79
CA PRO A 437 -0.22 13.09 1.94
C PRO A 437 0.54 13.31 3.25
N TRP A 438 1.36 14.30 3.36
CA TRP A 438 2.21 14.51 4.53
C TRP A 438 1.73 15.72 5.33
N ASN A 439 0.88 15.45 6.30
CA ASN A 439 0.58 16.35 7.37
C ASN A 439 1.84 16.54 8.23
N LEU A 440 2.26 17.78 8.44
CA LEU A 440 3.50 18.08 9.15
C LEU A 440 3.29 18.20 10.65
N GLY A 441 2.15 18.70 11.10
CA GLY A 441 1.82 18.81 12.51
C GLY A 441 1.06 20.09 12.89
N TRP A 442 0.99 20.34 14.18
CA TRP A 442 0.36 21.52 14.77
C TRP A 442 1.39 22.60 15.08
N THR A 443 0.99 23.87 14.97
CA THR A 443 1.74 24.97 15.58
C THR A 443 1.82 24.79 17.09
N ALA A 444 2.84 25.39 17.72
CA ALA A 444 3.08 25.21 19.15
C ALA A 444 1.93 25.70 20.04
N ASP A 445 1.19 26.74 19.56
CA ASP A 445 0.02 27.30 20.24
C ASP A 445 -1.29 26.56 19.95
N GLY A 446 -1.26 25.54 19.07
CA GLY A 446 -2.41 24.73 18.71
C GLY A 446 -3.49 25.42 17.89
N LYS A 447 -3.20 26.59 17.32
CA LYS A 447 -4.17 27.38 16.54
C LYS A 447 -4.24 26.93 15.08
N GLU A 448 -3.10 26.54 14.51
CA GLU A 448 -3.02 26.16 13.10
C GLU A 448 -2.43 24.75 12.97
N VAL A 449 -2.77 24.11 11.85
CA VAL A 449 -2.13 22.90 11.35
C VAL A 449 -1.30 23.24 10.11
N ILE A 450 -0.15 22.56 9.98
CA ILE A 450 0.78 22.74 8.87
C ILE A 450 0.75 21.48 8.02
N TYR A 451 0.62 21.66 6.70
CA TYR A 451 0.64 20.57 5.74
C TYR A 451 1.26 20.99 4.41
N HIS A 452 1.63 20.04 3.59
CA HIS A 452 2.01 20.27 2.21
C HIS A 452 0.81 20.12 1.28
N ARG A 453 0.73 21.01 0.30
CA ARG A 453 -0.21 20.98 -0.83
C ARG A 453 0.58 20.97 -2.13
N TYR A 454 0.21 20.09 -3.02
CA TYR A 454 0.78 20.03 -4.35
C TYR A 454 -0.19 20.64 -5.37
N ASP A 455 0.23 21.69 -6.03
CA ASP A 455 -0.59 22.43 -6.98
C ASP A 455 -0.39 21.93 -8.43
N ARG A 456 -1.29 22.29 -9.34
CA ARG A 456 -1.32 21.82 -10.75
C ARG A 456 -0.03 22.05 -11.54
N ASP A 457 0.67 23.12 -11.23
CA ASP A 457 1.91 23.52 -11.90
C ASP A 457 3.15 22.84 -11.34
N SER A 458 2.99 21.73 -10.64
CA SER A 458 4.05 21.02 -9.93
C SER A 458 4.67 21.82 -8.78
N THR A 459 3.93 22.75 -8.21
CA THR A 459 4.35 23.53 -7.06
C THR A 459 3.98 22.82 -5.77
N LEU A 460 4.95 22.56 -4.91
CA LEU A 460 4.76 22.11 -3.54
C LEU A 460 4.65 23.32 -2.62
N SER A 461 3.49 23.53 -2.05
CA SER A 461 3.23 24.62 -1.11
C SER A 461 3.17 24.10 0.32
N THR A 462 3.88 24.75 1.23
CA THR A 462 3.70 24.59 2.68
C THR A 462 2.60 25.55 3.12
N VAL A 463 1.53 25.02 3.72
CA VAL A 463 0.33 25.77 4.05
C VAL A 463 0.06 25.68 5.54
N ALA A 464 -0.28 26.80 6.16
CA ALA A 464 -0.89 26.87 7.48
C ALA A 464 -2.40 27.02 7.34
N ALA A 465 -3.16 26.30 8.15
CA ALA A 465 -4.61 26.41 8.18
C ALA A 465 -5.12 26.45 9.62
N ASP A 466 -6.07 27.34 9.86
CA ASP A 466 -6.88 27.34 11.08
C ASP A 466 -7.99 26.27 10.93
N PRO A 467 -7.97 25.20 11.73
CA PRO A 467 -8.94 24.11 11.59
C PRO A 467 -10.35 24.46 12.07
N VAL A 468 -10.55 25.65 12.67
CA VAL A 468 -11.86 26.12 13.14
C VAL A 468 -12.53 26.99 12.09
N THR A 469 -11.79 27.94 11.54
CA THR A 469 -12.33 28.92 10.57
C THR A 469 -12.14 28.44 9.12
N GLY A 470 -11.24 27.48 8.87
CA GLY A 470 -10.85 27.05 7.53
C GLY A 470 -9.94 28.05 6.80
N ALA A 471 -9.54 29.16 7.44
CA ALA A 471 -8.63 30.12 6.86
C ALA A 471 -7.27 29.52 6.58
N THR A 472 -6.73 29.75 5.39
CA THR A 472 -5.43 29.21 4.97
C THR A 472 -4.49 30.31 4.52
N ARG A 473 -3.19 30.08 4.72
CA ARG A 473 -2.12 30.94 4.20
C ARG A 473 -0.94 30.12 3.72
N VAL A 474 -0.39 30.44 2.57
CA VAL A 474 0.83 29.81 2.05
C VAL A 474 2.03 30.38 2.79
N LEU A 475 2.87 29.50 3.33
CA LEU A 475 4.10 29.86 4.03
C LEU A 475 5.30 29.84 3.10
N ALA A 476 5.36 28.85 2.22
CA ALA A 476 6.43 28.66 1.25
C ALA A 476 5.89 27.91 0.03
N SER A 477 6.51 28.12 -1.12
CA SER A 477 6.23 27.37 -2.35
C SER A 477 7.54 27.03 -3.07
N ARG A 478 7.60 25.82 -3.64
CA ARG A 478 8.73 25.31 -4.43
C ARG A 478 8.22 24.65 -5.70
N MET A 479 8.66 25.12 -6.85
CA MET A 479 8.34 24.53 -8.15
C MET A 479 9.12 23.22 -8.41
N HIS A 480 8.61 22.40 -9.31
CA HIS A 480 9.21 21.15 -9.76
C HIS A 480 9.50 20.12 -8.65
N ALA A 481 8.75 20.17 -7.54
CA ALA A 481 8.78 19.14 -6.53
C ALA A 481 7.93 17.94 -6.99
N ARG A 482 8.32 16.73 -6.58
CA ARG A 482 7.50 15.52 -6.79
C ARG A 482 6.79 15.16 -5.49
N PRO A 483 5.55 14.64 -5.54
CA PRO A 483 4.79 14.31 -4.33
C PRO A 483 5.49 13.30 -3.41
N GLN A 484 6.21 12.33 -3.99
CA GLN A 484 6.94 11.30 -3.25
C GLN A 484 8.25 11.78 -2.62
N ASP A 485 8.74 12.95 -3.01
CA ASP A 485 10.06 13.45 -2.59
C ASP A 485 10.07 14.04 -1.17
N VAL A 486 8.93 14.04 -0.45
CA VAL A 486 8.85 14.79 0.81
C VAL A 486 8.16 13.99 1.91
N VAL A 487 8.94 13.40 2.79
CA VAL A 487 8.48 12.88 4.08
C VAL A 487 8.99 13.81 5.17
N GLY A 488 8.10 14.37 6.00
CA GLY A 488 8.53 15.38 6.94
C GLY A 488 7.71 15.44 8.22
N GLY A 489 8.17 16.32 9.12
CA GLY A 489 7.51 16.62 10.37
C GLY A 489 7.89 17.99 10.92
N LEU A 490 6.95 18.62 11.58
CA LEU A 490 7.13 19.92 12.22
C LEU A 490 7.84 19.76 13.57
N SER A 491 8.81 20.64 13.85
CA SER A 491 9.47 20.67 15.15
C SER A 491 8.48 20.99 16.28
N PRO A 492 8.74 20.54 17.53
CA PRO A 492 7.83 20.77 18.66
C PRO A 492 7.51 22.24 18.95
N ASN A 493 8.45 23.15 18.64
CA ASN A 493 8.24 24.59 18.77
C ASN A 493 7.54 25.22 17.55
N GLY A 494 7.21 24.43 16.52
CA GLY A 494 6.49 24.89 15.33
C GLY A 494 7.28 25.78 14.37
N ARG A 495 8.63 25.85 14.48
CA ARG A 495 9.44 26.81 13.71
C ARG A 495 10.21 26.17 12.55
N LEU A 496 10.49 24.89 12.64
CA LEU A 496 11.33 24.17 11.67
C LEU A 496 10.58 22.97 11.12
N ILE A 497 10.87 22.63 9.87
CA ILE A 497 10.41 21.42 9.20
C ILE A 497 11.63 20.56 8.93
N ALA A 498 11.61 19.32 9.40
CA ALA A 498 12.57 18.30 9.00
C ALA A 498 11.96 17.45 7.87
N GLN A 499 12.73 17.19 6.84
CA GLN A 499 12.27 16.46 5.64
C GLN A 499 13.31 15.47 5.19
N VAL A 500 12.88 14.28 4.79
CA VAL A 500 13.68 13.36 3.98
C VAL A 500 13.42 13.70 2.51
N VAL A 501 14.47 13.99 1.79
CA VAL A 501 14.42 14.35 0.36
C VAL A 501 15.47 13.54 -0.40
N PRO A 502 15.24 13.23 -1.69
CA PRO A 502 16.30 12.69 -2.53
C PRO A 502 17.48 13.66 -2.62
N THR A 503 18.69 13.11 -2.75
CA THR A 503 19.89 13.91 -3.04
C THR A 503 19.81 14.49 -4.45
N GLU A 504 20.54 15.59 -4.70
CA GLU A 504 20.54 16.25 -6.04
C GLU A 504 21.04 15.32 -7.15
N ASP A 505 22.02 14.49 -6.83
CA ASP A 505 22.58 13.47 -7.71
C ASP A 505 21.72 12.19 -7.81
N ARG A 506 20.60 12.13 -7.06
CA ARG A 506 19.71 10.96 -7.00
C ARG A 506 20.39 9.64 -6.56
N GLN A 507 21.58 9.73 -5.97
CA GLN A 507 22.32 8.56 -5.47
C GLN A 507 22.01 8.24 -4.01
N GLY A 508 20.97 8.84 -3.42
CA GLY A 508 20.58 8.60 -2.05
C GLY A 508 19.51 9.55 -1.54
N THR A 509 19.40 9.60 -0.22
CA THR A 509 18.46 10.48 0.49
C THR A 509 19.16 11.33 1.54
N ALA A 510 18.62 12.52 1.79
CA ALA A 510 19.13 13.44 2.79
C ALA A 510 18.04 13.88 3.77
N LEU A 511 18.39 13.99 5.05
CA LEU A 511 17.61 14.68 6.05
C LEU A 511 17.92 16.18 5.98
N ARG A 512 16.95 16.96 5.55
CA ARG A 512 17.07 18.41 5.41
C ARG A 512 16.20 19.13 6.44
N LEU A 513 16.72 20.19 7.00
CA LEU A 513 16.03 21.07 7.92
C LEU A 513 15.76 22.41 7.25
N THR A 514 14.51 22.90 7.31
CA THR A 514 14.12 24.20 6.76
C THR A 514 13.31 24.99 7.78
N ASP A 515 13.30 26.32 7.67
CA ASP A 515 12.29 27.14 8.35
C ASP A 515 10.94 27.03 7.62
N LEU A 516 9.89 27.56 8.25
CA LEU A 516 8.54 27.53 7.68
C LEU A 516 8.42 28.32 6.35
N ALA A 517 9.25 29.32 6.17
CA ALA A 517 9.27 30.15 4.96
C ALA A 517 10.11 29.51 3.83
N GLY A 518 10.82 28.40 4.12
CA GLY A 518 11.72 27.77 3.16
C GLY A 518 12.96 28.62 2.83
N SER A 519 13.20 29.69 3.58
CA SER A 519 14.28 30.66 3.32
C SER A 519 15.66 30.18 3.80
N SER A 520 15.68 29.25 4.74
CA SER A 520 16.90 28.58 5.19
C SER A 520 16.79 27.08 5.00
N ALA A 521 17.80 26.48 4.40
CA ALA A 521 17.85 25.02 4.24
C ALA A 521 19.22 24.50 4.66
N ARG A 522 19.25 23.47 5.51
CA ARG A 522 20.48 22.83 5.95
C ARG A 522 20.33 21.32 5.88
N GLU A 523 21.30 20.65 5.27
CA GLU A 523 21.41 19.20 5.29
C GLU A 523 22.03 18.76 6.62
N LEU A 524 21.39 17.82 7.31
CA LEU A 524 21.86 17.27 8.58
C LEU A 524 22.51 15.91 8.43
N LEU A 525 21.97 15.09 7.53
CA LEU A 525 22.45 13.73 7.28
C LEU A 525 22.22 13.40 5.82
N ARG A 526 23.19 12.75 5.20
CA ARG A 526 23.09 12.16 3.87
C ARG A 526 23.41 10.68 3.95
N VAL A 527 22.66 9.85 3.27
CA VAL A 527 22.95 8.44 3.05
C VAL A 527 22.83 8.12 1.57
N ASN A 528 23.74 7.28 1.09
CA ASN A 528 23.77 6.87 -0.30
C ASN A 528 23.21 5.44 -0.45
N MET A 529 22.71 5.15 -1.64
CA MET A 529 22.32 3.81 -2.00
C MET A 529 23.42 2.79 -1.66
N PRO A 530 23.06 1.60 -1.20
CA PRO A 530 21.71 1.04 -1.09
C PRO A 530 20.95 1.41 0.19
N ASP A 531 21.51 2.22 1.08
CA ASP A 531 20.81 2.72 2.26
C ASP A 531 19.98 3.95 1.89
N GLN A 532 18.79 4.05 2.48
CA GLN A 532 17.87 5.18 2.32
C GLN A 532 17.27 5.59 3.67
N LEU A 533 16.92 6.87 3.78
CA LEU A 533 16.14 7.43 4.86
C LEU A 533 14.65 7.35 4.49
N PHE A 534 13.80 7.07 5.48
CA PHE A 534 12.37 6.93 5.27
C PHE A 534 11.56 7.89 6.14
N THR A 535 10.98 7.42 7.21
CA THR A 535 10.12 8.21 8.10
C THR A 535 10.93 8.86 9.21
N ILE A 536 10.44 10.00 9.71
CA ILE A 536 11.08 10.73 10.81
C ILE A 536 10.12 10.97 11.96
N ASP A 537 10.68 11.22 13.15
CA ASP A 537 9.99 11.88 14.25
C ASP A 537 10.94 12.80 15.03
N TRP A 538 10.37 13.85 15.61
CA TRP A 538 11.10 14.77 16.44
C TRP A 538 11.14 14.31 17.89
N ALA A 539 12.28 14.45 18.54
CA ALA A 539 12.30 14.45 19.99
C ALA A 539 11.59 15.69 20.55
N ALA A 540 10.91 15.54 21.66
CA ALA A 540 10.16 16.64 22.29
C ALA A 540 11.05 17.82 22.71
N ASP A 541 12.35 17.58 22.93
CA ASP A 541 13.34 18.62 23.23
C ASP A 541 13.65 19.54 22.05
N GLY A 542 13.23 19.15 20.83
CA GLY A 542 13.52 19.86 19.58
C GLY A 542 14.99 19.87 19.18
N ARG A 543 15.84 19.12 19.89
CA ARG A 543 17.29 19.05 19.66
C ARG A 543 17.71 17.86 18.84
N HIS A 544 16.85 16.86 18.71
CA HIS A 544 17.13 15.63 18.00
C HIS A 544 15.99 15.26 17.07
N ILE A 545 16.34 14.63 15.97
CA ILE A 545 15.42 13.99 15.01
C ILE A 545 15.77 12.52 14.96
N TYR A 546 14.76 11.68 15.03
CA TYR A 546 14.90 10.25 14.80
C TYR A 546 14.44 9.95 13.38
N VAL A 547 15.27 9.27 12.59
CA VAL A 547 14.97 8.92 11.21
C VAL A 547 15.20 7.44 10.98
N VAL A 548 14.23 6.78 10.39
CA VAL A 548 14.37 5.36 10.00
C VAL A 548 15.29 5.28 8.80
N ARG A 549 16.29 4.42 8.91
CA ARG A 549 17.22 4.09 7.85
C ARG A 549 17.14 2.62 7.52
N ALA A 550 16.99 2.27 6.27
CA ALA A 550 16.98 0.90 5.82
C ALA A 550 17.79 0.73 4.53
N ASN A 551 18.33 -0.46 4.35
CA ASN A 551 18.93 -0.87 3.08
C ASN A 551 17.80 -1.25 2.11
N GLN A 552 17.90 -0.88 0.85
CA GLN A 552 16.86 -1.15 -0.14
C GLN A 552 16.62 -2.65 -0.34
N ALA A 553 17.65 -3.46 -0.25
CA ALA A 553 17.50 -4.91 -0.30
C ALA A 553 16.73 -5.48 0.92
N ASP A 554 16.89 -4.86 2.10
CA ASP A 554 16.14 -5.22 3.30
C ASP A 554 14.67 -4.78 3.20
N VAL A 555 14.39 -3.64 2.56
CA VAL A 555 13.03 -3.17 2.28
C VAL A 555 12.33 -4.13 1.33
N ALA A 556 13.03 -4.56 0.29
CA ALA A 556 12.53 -5.56 -0.66
C ALA A 556 12.39 -6.97 -0.04
N ASN A 557 13.16 -7.27 1.03
CA ASN A 557 13.10 -8.53 1.76
C ASN A 557 13.04 -8.32 3.29
N PRO A 558 11.88 -7.95 3.82
CA PRO A 558 11.72 -7.59 5.22
C PRO A 558 12.08 -8.70 6.23
N ALA A 559 12.07 -9.97 5.79
CA ALA A 559 12.45 -11.09 6.66
C ALA A 559 13.94 -11.09 7.04
N ARG A 560 14.77 -10.34 6.32
CA ARG A 560 16.23 -10.25 6.54
C ARG A 560 16.66 -8.93 7.17
N GLY A 561 15.83 -7.89 7.03
CA GLY A 561 16.16 -6.54 7.48
C GLY A 561 16.04 -6.37 8.99
N SER A 562 16.90 -5.56 9.56
CA SER A 562 16.78 -5.07 10.93
C SER A 562 16.39 -3.60 10.92
N LEU A 563 15.49 -3.20 11.83
CA LEU A 563 15.12 -1.80 11.98
C LEU A 563 16.31 -1.00 12.53
N ARG A 564 16.75 0.00 11.77
CA ARG A 564 17.78 0.98 12.18
C ARG A 564 17.13 2.35 12.27
N VAL A 565 17.37 3.04 13.36
CA VAL A 565 16.90 4.41 13.57
C VAL A 565 18.10 5.29 13.88
N ASP A 566 18.36 6.28 13.06
CA ASP A 566 19.39 7.27 13.29
C ASP A 566 18.83 8.40 14.17
N ARG A 567 19.48 8.65 15.32
CA ARG A 567 19.24 9.81 16.15
C ARG A 567 20.20 10.91 15.72
N VAL A 568 19.66 11.96 15.11
CA VAL A 568 20.43 13.05 14.48
C VAL A 568 20.32 14.32 15.34
N SER A 569 21.44 14.92 15.68
CA SER A 569 21.50 16.21 16.38
C SER A 569 21.11 17.36 15.43
N VAL A 570 20.16 18.17 15.85
CA VAL A 570 19.72 19.35 15.10
C VAL A 570 20.82 20.42 15.04
N ALA A 571 21.71 20.47 16.04
CA ALA A 571 22.73 21.49 16.12
C ALA A 571 23.82 21.31 15.04
N ASP A 572 24.31 20.10 14.87
CA ASP A 572 25.52 19.81 14.09
C ASP A 572 25.41 18.60 13.14
N GLY A 573 24.25 17.89 13.12
CA GLY A 573 24.07 16.69 12.31
C GLY A 573 24.75 15.43 12.87
N THR A 574 25.37 15.50 14.06
CA THR A 574 25.97 14.32 14.68
C THR A 574 24.93 13.21 14.81
N THR A 575 25.28 12.01 14.32
CA THR A 575 24.38 10.89 14.19
C THR A 575 24.81 9.72 15.07
N ARG A 576 23.82 9.08 15.71
CA ARG A 576 23.99 7.80 16.41
C ARG A 576 22.93 6.83 15.95
N THR A 577 23.34 5.66 15.46
CA THR A 577 22.43 4.64 14.98
C THR A 577 21.97 3.73 16.14
N LEU A 578 20.66 3.62 16.29
CA LEU A 578 20.00 2.66 17.17
C LEU A 578 19.68 1.40 16.38
N HIS A 579 20.15 0.26 16.84
CA HIS A 579 19.85 -1.04 16.24
C HIS A 579 18.79 -1.76 17.08
N PHE A 580 17.69 -2.13 16.42
CA PHE A 580 16.63 -2.90 17.05
C PHE A 580 16.73 -4.35 16.55
N ALA A 581 16.83 -5.30 17.49
CA ALA A 581 16.94 -6.73 17.19
C ALA A 581 15.59 -7.33 16.72
N ILE A 582 14.89 -6.63 15.86
CA ILE A 582 13.59 -7.03 15.29
C ILE A 582 13.66 -6.93 13.79
N THR A 583 13.30 -8.01 13.13
CA THR A 583 13.15 -8.06 11.67
C THR A 583 11.78 -7.53 11.26
N GLY A 584 11.71 -6.88 10.11
CA GLY A 584 10.43 -6.44 9.55
C GLY A 584 10.53 -5.22 8.65
N ASN A 585 9.41 -4.88 8.03
CA ASN A 585 9.27 -3.66 7.25
C ASN A 585 9.48 -2.43 8.14
N TYR A 586 10.07 -1.40 7.57
CA TYR A 586 10.09 -0.08 8.21
C TYR A 586 8.66 0.42 8.40
N SER A 587 8.42 1.07 9.52
CA SER A 587 7.12 1.63 9.86
C SER A 587 7.28 3.06 10.36
N PRO A 588 6.19 3.83 10.45
CA PRO A 588 6.24 5.07 11.19
C PRO A 588 6.74 4.79 12.62
N ILE A 589 7.62 5.65 13.10
CA ILE A 589 8.06 5.67 14.49
C ILE A 589 7.39 6.82 15.21
N ALA A 590 7.20 6.69 16.53
CA ALA A 590 6.74 7.75 17.39
C ALA A 590 7.63 7.83 18.64
N VAL A 591 8.23 8.99 18.87
CA VAL A 591 9.12 9.23 20.00
C VAL A 591 8.30 9.76 21.18
N HIS A 592 8.44 9.14 22.33
CA HIS A 592 7.80 9.61 23.55
C HIS A 592 8.43 10.93 24.04
N PRO A 593 7.65 11.85 24.62
CA PRO A 593 8.17 13.13 25.11
C PRO A 593 9.27 13.03 26.19
N ASP A 594 9.36 11.90 26.92
CA ASP A 594 10.46 11.66 27.83
C ASP A 594 11.82 11.46 27.16
N GLY A 595 11.83 11.30 25.83
CA GLY A 595 13.03 11.05 25.05
C GLY A 595 13.64 9.65 25.23
N ARG A 596 13.04 8.78 26.05
CA ARG A 596 13.57 7.46 26.42
C ARG A 596 12.82 6.29 25.79
N ARG A 597 11.67 6.52 25.21
CA ARG A 597 10.84 5.48 24.60
C ARG A 597 10.57 5.80 23.14
N ILE A 598 10.67 4.78 22.30
CA ILE A 598 10.28 4.83 20.89
C ILE A 598 9.24 3.75 20.65
N PHE A 599 8.15 4.12 20.00
CA PHE A 599 7.11 3.22 19.53
C PHE A 599 7.25 3.01 18.04
N PHE A 600 7.08 1.79 17.59
CA PHE A 600 7.15 1.43 16.17
C PHE A 600 6.38 0.13 15.90
N THR A 601 6.07 -0.11 14.67
CA THR A 601 5.54 -1.41 14.26
C THR A 601 6.64 -2.22 13.60
N ALA A 602 6.68 -3.50 13.87
CA ALA A 602 7.61 -4.43 13.26
C ALA A 602 6.94 -5.79 13.04
N GLY A 603 7.50 -6.53 12.13
CA GLY A 603 6.97 -7.80 11.68
C GLY A 603 7.08 -7.90 10.16
N TYR A 604 6.70 -9.01 9.63
CA TYR A 604 6.71 -9.21 8.19
C TYR A 604 5.32 -9.58 7.69
N GLY A 605 4.90 -8.95 6.60
CA GLY A 605 3.86 -9.47 5.76
C GLY A 605 4.54 -10.36 4.72
N ALA A 606 4.15 -11.61 4.63
CA ALA A 606 4.51 -12.46 3.52
C ALA A 606 3.37 -12.43 2.50
N ASN A 607 3.69 -12.27 1.23
CA ASN A 607 2.74 -12.52 0.17
C ASN A 607 2.88 -13.99 -0.22
N GLU A 608 1.82 -14.75 -0.05
CA GLU A 608 1.75 -16.13 -0.51
C GLU A 608 1.02 -16.17 -1.84
N LEU A 609 1.51 -16.96 -2.79
CA LEU A 609 0.80 -17.24 -4.02
C LEU A 609 -0.02 -18.52 -3.86
N TRP A 610 -1.30 -18.41 -4.16
CA TRP A 610 -2.26 -19.50 -4.08
C TRP A 610 -2.95 -19.73 -5.42
N GLU A 611 -3.42 -20.95 -5.60
CA GLU A 611 -4.22 -21.39 -6.72
C GLU A 611 -5.59 -21.85 -6.22
N LEU A 612 -6.65 -21.43 -6.91
CA LEU A 612 -8.01 -21.93 -6.73
C LEU A 612 -8.40 -22.73 -7.97
N ALA A 613 -8.58 -24.02 -7.80
CA ALA A 613 -8.88 -24.98 -8.86
C ALA A 613 -10.25 -25.62 -8.67
N GLY A 614 -10.75 -26.32 -9.69
CA GLY A 614 -12.00 -27.09 -9.63
C GLY A 614 -13.27 -26.32 -9.98
N TRP A 615 -13.28 -24.99 -9.86
CA TRP A 615 -14.45 -24.16 -10.11
C TRP A 615 -14.87 -24.12 -11.60
N TRP A 616 -13.92 -24.31 -12.51
CA TRP A 616 -14.14 -24.31 -13.96
C TRP A 616 -14.81 -25.60 -14.45
N SER A 617 -14.39 -26.76 -13.94
CA SER A 617 -14.97 -28.06 -14.31
C SER A 617 -16.43 -28.20 -13.89
N THR A 618 -16.86 -27.56 -12.81
CA THR A 618 -18.25 -27.56 -12.38
C THR A 618 -19.18 -26.76 -13.32
N MET A 619 -18.66 -25.78 -14.03
CA MET A 619 -19.43 -25.05 -15.05
C MET A 619 -19.69 -25.88 -16.32
N SER A 620 -18.69 -26.60 -16.79
CA SER A 620 -18.83 -27.43 -17.99
C SER A 620 -19.78 -28.64 -17.77
N ALA A 621 -19.89 -29.12 -16.54
CA ALA A 621 -20.82 -30.20 -16.18
C ALA A 621 -22.29 -29.74 -16.07
N GLY A 622 -22.53 -28.45 -15.68
CA GLY A 622 -23.87 -27.88 -15.57
C GLY A 622 -24.53 -27.51 -16.90
N ALA A 623 -23.74 -27.36 -17.96
CA ALA A 623 -24.25 -26.98 -19.29
C ALA A 623 -24.89 -28.15 -20.09
N SER A 624 -24.87 -29.38 -19.56
CA SER A 624 -25.40 -30.58 -20.24
C SER A 624 -26.80 -31.02 -19.77
N VAL A 625 -27.51 -30.22 -18.97
CA VAL A 625 -28.92 -30.52 -18.66
C VAL A 625 -29.79 -29.93 -19.77
N SER A 626 -30.04 -30.74 -20.80
CA SER A 626 -31.11 -30.50 -21.81
C SER A 626 -32.46 -30.39 -21.11
N PRO A 627 -33.31 -29.48 -21.53
CA PRO A 627 -34.69 -29.49 -21.07
C PRO A 627 -35.40 -30.70 -21.72
N THR A 628 -35.67 -31.73 -20.93
CA THR A 628 -36.67 -32.73 -21.33
C THR A 628 -38.05 -32.11 -21.19
N ARG A 629 -38.67 -31.96 -22.34
CA ARG A 629 -40.08 -31.76 -22.76
C ARG A 629 -41.11 -31.36 -21.66
#